data_c4edb67fa7c67749773b6a9a0c4454d9
#
_entry.id   c4edb67fa7c67749773b6a9a0c4454d9
#
_cell.length_a   1.000
_cell.length_b   1.000
_cell.length_c   1.000
_cell.angle_alpha   90.00
_cell.angle_beta   90.00
_cell.angle_gamma   90.00
#
_symmetry.space_group_name_H-M   'P 1'
#
loop_
_entity.id
_entity.type
_entity.pdbx_description
1 polymer ?
#
loop_
_entity_poly.entity_id
_entity_poly.type
_entity_poly.pdbx_seq_one_letter_code
_entity_poly.pdbx_strand_id
1 'polypeptide(L)'
;LRKFITGVNGEEITSRIPKVDVTELKAGTSTTATYNHTKTPVAVGVGDIVTYTIRVYNEGDVDGYVSEITDHLPAQLEFLPDNSINKQYGWTVDSTDSKTIRTNYLSKANESQEGSNLIKAFDGTTLSYNDVKIACKVVETSPMPSKITNIADISDFTNGNGDKVTDRDSQENNVKIPEDLPGYKDNEKGKDYIPGQQDDDDFEKLILKQFDLALRKFITKVGNTEITSRIPQVDVTNLKNGTSTT
;
A
#
# COMPACT_ATOMS: atom_id res chain seq x y z
N LEU A 1 11.29 -0.83 3.76
CA LEU A 1 9.90 -0.58 4.13
C LEU A 1 8.96 -1.51 3.38
N ARG A 2 7.82 -1.93 4.00
CA ARG A 2 6.74 -2.65 3.31
C ARG A 2 5.40 -2.07 3.73
N LYS A 3 4.60 -1.71 2.73
CA LYS A 3 3.25 -1.16 2.89
C LYS A 3 2.21 -2.19 2.50
N PHE A 4 1.22 -2.44 3.34
CA PHE A 4 0.16 -3.40 3.07
C PHE A 4 -1.16 -2.99 3.71
N ILE A 5 -2.29 -3.34 3.06
CA ILE A 5 -3.63 -3.04 3.57
C ILE A 5 -3.96 -4.05 4.66
N THR A 6 -4.28 -3.55 5.85
CA THR A 6 -4.67 -4.37 7.01
C THR A 6 -6.12 -4.22 7.42
N GLY A 7 -6.89 -3.34 6.78
CA GLY A 7 -8.31 -3.23 7.06
C GLY A 7 -9.09 -2.38 6.07
N VAL A 8 -10.37 -2.69 5.92
CA VAL A 8 -11.35 -1.87 5.20
C VAL A 8 -12.61 -1.76 6.06
N ASN A 9 -13.04 -0.55 6.39
CA ASN A 9 -14.21 -0.26 7.23
C ASN A 9 -14.20 -0.98 8.60
N GLY A 10 -13.00 -1.19 9.16
CA GLY A 10 -12.81 -1.91 10.43
C GLY A 10 -12.74 -3.45 10.30
N GLU A 11 -13.00 -4.01 9.12
CA GLU A 11 -12.80 -5.43 8.83
C GLU A 11 -11.30 -5.70 8.62
N GLU A 12 -10.72 -6.61 9.41
CA GLU A 12 -9.28 -6.91 9.38
C GLU A 12 -8.89 -7.76 8.18
N ILE A 13 -7.73 -7.46 7.57
CA ILE A 13 -7.11 -8.20 6.47
C ILE A 13 -5.71 -8.63 6.89
N THR A 14 -5.55 -9.92 7.22
CA THR A 14 -4.25 -10.50 7.65
C THR A 14 -3.49 -11.19 6.53
N SER A 15 -4.16 -11.53 5.42
CA SER A 15 -3.58 -12.28 4.31
C SER A 15 -2.51 -11.52 3.52
N ARG A 16 -2.37 -10.21 3.76
CA ARG A 16 -1.42 -9.32 3.07
C ARG A 16 -0.13 -9.06 3.86
N ILE A 17 -0.04 -9.58 5.08
CA ILE A 17 1.16 -9.42 5.90
C ILE A 17 2.35 -10.08 5.20
N PRO A 18 3.48 -9.36 4.99
CA PRO A 18 4.66 -9.89 4.31
C PRO A 18 5.23 -11.12 5.00
N LYS A 19 5.56 -12.16 4.22
CA LYS A 19 6.36 -13.29 4.68
C LYS A 19 7.80 -13.05 4.24
N VAL A 20 8.69 -12.94 5.22
CA VAL A 20 10.09 -12.58 4.99
C VAL A 20 10.92 -13.83 4.76
N ASP A 21 11.75 -13.81 3.71
CA ASP A 21 12.80 -14.79 3.45
C ASP A 21 14.15 -14.09 3.47
N VAL A 22 14.97 -14.42 4.45
CA VAL A 22 16.29 -13.83 4.69
C VAL A 22 17.44 -14.68 4.11
N THR A 23 17.14 -15.68 3.28
CA THR A 23 18.14 -16.65 2.78
C THR A 23 19.29 -15.96 2.05
N GLU A 24 18.99 -15.07 1.11
CA GLU A 24 20.00 -14.36 0.31
C GLU A 24 20.73 -13.30 1.14
N LEU A 25 20.02 -12.59 2.03
CA LEU A 25 20.61 -11.65 2.98
C LEU A 25 21.59 -12.34 3.91
N LYS A 26 21.21 -13.48 4.50
CA LYS A 26 22.05 -14.31 5.35
C LYS A 26 23.29 -14.87 4.65
N ALA A 27 23.15 -15.22 3.37
CA ALA A 27 24.26 -15.71 2.56
C ALA A 27 25.21 -14.59 2.09
N GLY A 28 24.85 -13.32 2.31
CA GLY A 28 25.60 -12.15 1.81
C GLY A 28 25.56 -12.01 0.28
N THR A 29 24.58 -12.64 -0.38
CA THR A 29 24.38 -12.57 -1.84
C THR A 29 23.42 -11.46 -2.24
N SER A 30 22.74 -10.86 -1.28
CA SER A 30 21.84 -9.70 -1.43
C SER A 30 22.02 -8.77 -0.24
N THR A 31 21.77 -7.47 -0.43
CA THR A 31 21.68 -6.46 0.63
C THR A 31 20.28 -6.41 1.22
N THR A 32 19.29 -6.98 0.54
CA THR A 32 17.89 -6.96 0.96
C THR A 32 17.29 -8.37 1.06
N ALA A 33 16.34 -8.55 1.98
CA ALA A 33 15.56 -9.79 2.12
C ALA A 33 14.49 -9.89 1.02
N THR A 34 13.91 -11.08 0.84
CA THR A 34 12.77 -11.26 -0.05
C THR A 34 11.47 -11.20 0.76
N TYR A 35 10.54 -10.34 0.34
CA TYR A 35 9.24 -10.16 0.96
C TYR A 35 8.12 -10.70 0.08
N ASN A 36 7.44 -11.74 0.55
CA ASN A 36 6.36 -12.38 -0.17
C ASN A 36 5.01 -11.92 0.38
N HIS A 37 4.39 -10.95 -0.27
CA HIS A 37 3.02 -10.54 -0.03
C HIS A 37 2.33 -10.13 -1.33
N THR A 38 0.99 -10.21 -1.33
CA THR A 38 0.23 -9.91 -2.54
C THR A 38 0.07 -8.41 -2.75
N LYS A 39 0.23 -7.95 -3.97
CA LYS A 39 -0.08 -6.58 -4.43
C LYS A 39 -1.37 -6.53 -5.27
N THR A 40 -2.13 -7.63 -5.33
CA THR A 40 -3.44 -7.65 -5.99
C THR A 40 -4.33 -6.56 -5.38
N PRO A 41 -4.94 -5.67 -6.20
CA PRO A 41 -5.73 -4.57 -5.69
C PRO A 41 -6.89 -5.01 -4.79
N VAL A 42 -7.12 -4.29 -3.70
CA VAL A 42 -8.27 -4.51 -2.80
C VAL A 42 -9.48 -3.75 -3.33
N ALA A 43 -10.62 -4.43 -3.45
CA ALA A 43 -11.87 -3.84 -3.96
C ALA A 43 -12.55 -2.99 -2.89
N VAL A 44 -12.74 -1.68 -3.18
CA VAL A 44 -13.34 -0.69 -2.27
C VAL A 44 -14.41 0.13 -2.98
N GLY A 45 -15.31 0.74 -2.21
CA GLY A 45 -16.27 1.75 -2.65
C GLY A 45 -15.84 3.17 -2.27
N VAL A 46 -16.42 4.17 -2.93
CA VAL A 46 -16.33 5.57 -2.47
C VAL A 46 -16.95 5.67 -1.06
N GLY A 47 -16.24 6.33 -0.16
CA GLY A 47 -16.62 6.44 1.25
C GLY A 47 -16.00 5.39 2.16
N ASP A 48 -15.44 4.29 1.63
CA ASP A 48 -14.76 3.28 2.43
C ASP A 48 -13.51 3.86 3.11
N ILE A 49 -13.25 3.42 4.34
CA ILE A 49 -12.04 3.74 5.09
C ILE A 49 -11.08 2.57 4.98
N VAL A 50 -9.90 2.85 4.43
CA VAL A 50 -8.83 1.86 4.26
C VAL A 50 -7.74 2.11 5.29
N THR A 51 -7.33 1.05 5.99
CA THR A 51 -6.20 1.08 6.92
C THR A 51 -5.00 0.39 6.29
N TYR A 52 -3.91 1.13 6.17
CA TYR A 52 -2.62 0.61 5.75
C TYR A 52 -1.74 0.40 6.98
N THR A 53 -0.92 -0.65 6.95
CA THR A 53 0.24 -0.81 7.83
C THR A 53 1.49 -0.57 7.00
N ILE A 54 2.39 0.24 7.55
CA ILE A 54 3.72 0.48 7.03
C ILE A 54 4.69 -0.14 8.02
N ARG A 55 5.40 -1.17 7.59
CA ARG A 55 6.37 -1.91 8.39
C ARG A 55 7.77 -1.58 7.92
N VAL A 56 8.61 -1.13 8.84
CA VAL A 56 10.02 -0.89 8.58
C VAL A 56 10.83 -2.00 9.19
N TYR A 57 11.67 -2.62 8.37
CA TYR A 57 12.65 -3.63 8.77
C TYR A 57 14.04 -3.02 8.80
N ASN A 58 14.93 -3.60 9.60
CA ASN A 58 16.36 -3.28 9.55
C ASN A 58 17.12 -4.48 8.97
N GLU A 59 17.64 -4.33 7.78
CA GLU A 59 18.42 -5.33 7.04
C GLU A 59 19.94 -5.11 7.20
N GLY A 60 20.32 -4.04 7.90
CA GLY A 60 21.68 -3.63 8.11
C GLY A 60 22.35 -4.23 9.36
N ASP A 61 23.61 -3.89 9.55
CA ASP A 61 24.47 -4.37 10.63
C ASP A 61 24.50 -3.42 11.85
N VAL A 62 23.71 -2.33 11.82
CA VAL A 62 23.67 -1.29 12.84
C VAL A 62 22.23 -1.06 13.27
N ASP A 63 21.99 -0.98 14.58
CA ASP A 63 20.68 -0.60 15.13
C ASP A 63 20.28 0.81 14.63
N GLY A 64 19.00 1.03 14.35
CA GLY A 64 18.53 2.30 13.82
C GLY A 64 17.13 2.71 14.27
N TYR A 65 16.83 4.00 14.07
CA TYR A 65 15.52 4.60 14.23
C TYR A 65 15.04 5.18 12.91
N VAL A 66 13.73 5.16 12.70
CA VAL A 66 13.09 5.89 11.61
C VAL A 66 12.66 7.26 12.14
N SER A 67 13.32 8.31 11.68
CA SER A 67 13.05 9.67 12.13
C SER A 67 11.79 10.24 11.49
N GLU A 68 11.50 9.86 10.23
CA GLU A 68 10.29 10.27 9.53
C GLU A 68 9.86 9.23 8.48
N ILE A 69 8.56 8.99 8.41
CA ILE A 69 7.89 8.26 7.33
C ILE A 69 6.94 9.22 6.62
N THR A 70 6.97 9.20 5.30
CA THR A 70 6.08 9.97 4.43
C THR A 70 5.12 9.05 3.70
N ASP A 71 3.85 9.41 3.64
CA ASP A 71 2.79 8.77 2.85
C ASP A 71 2.30 9.74 1.78
N HIS A 72 2.38 9.34 0.50
CA HIS A 72 2.03 10.15 -0.67
C HIS A 72 0.63 9.78 -1.15
N LEU A 73 -0.38 10.48 -0.65
CA LEU A 73 -1.78 10.17 -0.96
C LEU A 73 -2.14 10.55 -2.40
N PRO A 74 -2.65 9.62 -3.20
CA PRO A 74 -3.25 9.94 -4.49
C PRO A 74 -4.52 10.78 -4.32
N ALA A 75 -4.97 11.42 -5.38
CA ALA A 75 -6.14 12.32 -5.34
C ALA A 75 -7.40 11.64 -4.76
N GLN A 76 -7.54 10.33 -4.96
CA GLN A 76 -8.68 9.51 -4.54
C GLN A 76 -8.66 9.10 -3.06
N LEU A 77 -7.62 9.45 -2.32
CA LEU A 77 -7.55 9.21 -0.89
C LEU A 77 -7.55 10.53 -0.12
N GLU A 78 -8.36 10.59 0.91
CA GLU A 78 -8.46 11.71 1.87
C GLU A 78 -7.86 11.28 3.21
N PHE A 79 -6.94 12.08 3.73
CA PHE A 79 -6.43 11.90 5.08
C PHE A 79 -7.51 12.27 6.10
N LEU A 80 -7.61 11.48 7.17
CA LEU A 80 -8.58 11.65 8.25
C LEU A 80 -7.87 12.09 9.55
N PRO A 81 -7.65 13.39 9.82
CA PRO A 81 -6.86 13.85 10.98
C PRO A 81 -7.48 13.44 12.31
N ASP A 82 -8.81 13.30 12.35
CA ASP A 82 -9.53 12.91 13.56
C ASP A 82 -9.69 11.40 13.77
N ASN A 83 -9.26 10.59 12.84
CA ASN A 83 -9.28 9.14 12.99
C ASN A 83 -8.34 8.69 14.13
N SER A 84 -8.80 7.76 14.97
CA SER A 84 -8.05 7.30 16.14
C SER A 84 -6.70 6.67 15.79
N ILE A 85 -6.62 5.94 14.67
CA ILE A 85 -5.37 5.38 14.16
C ILE A 85 -4.38 6.49 13.82
N ASN A 86 -4.82 7.50 13.06
CA ASN A 86 -3.96 8.59 12.63
C ASN A 86 -3.44 9.43 13.82
N LYS A 87 -4.31 9.66 14.81
CA LYS A 87 -3.92 10.32 16.07
C LYS A 87 -2.92 9.48 16.87
N GLN A 88 -3.13 8.16 16.96
CA GLN A 88 -2.25 7.25 17.68
C GLN A 88 -0.82 7.29 17.13
N TYR A 89 -0.68 7.31 15.80
CA TYR A 89 0.61 7.31 15.13
C TYR A 89 1.12 8.72 14.76
N GLY A 90 0.47 9.77 15.26
CA GLY A 90 0.93 11.14 15.14
C GLY A 90 1.04 11.66 13.69
N TRP A 91 0.20 11.15 12.78
CA TRP A 91 0.21 11.59 11.39
C TRP A 91 -0.25 13.04 11.24
N THR A 92 0.48 13.82 10.46
CA THR A 92 0.20 15.21 10.15
C THR A 92 0.33 15.50 8.66
N VAL A 93 -0.45 16.46 8.18
CA VAL A 93 -0.38 16.93 6.79
C VAL A 93 0.84 17.84 6.63
N ASP A 94 1.61 17.66 5.55
CA ASP A 94 2.69 18.59 5.21
C ASP A 94 2.14 20.00 4.95
N SER A 95 2.87 21.00 5.37
CA SER A 95 2.43 22.42 5.28
C SER A 95 2.37 22.95 3.85
N THR A 96 3.05 22.32 2.91
CA THR A 96 3.19 22.74 1.51
C THR A 96 2.41 21.86 0.54
N ASP A 97 2.12 20.61 0.92
CA ASP A 97 1.38 19.66 0.10
C ASP A 97 0.37 18.85 0.92
N SER A 98 -0.91 19.10 0.70
CA SER A 98 -2.01 18.43 1.40
C SER A 98 -2.13 16.92 1.11
N LYS A 99 -1.39 16.40 0.14
CA LYS A 99 -1.34 14.98 -0.19
C LYS A 99 -0.11 14.27 0.37
N THR A 100 0.81 15.00 0.93
CA THR A 100 1.97 14.48 1.65
C THR A 100 1.66 14.44 3.15
N ILE A 101 1.63 13.24 3.73
CA ILE A 101 1.30 13.00 5.13
C ILE A 101 2.52 12.40 5.82
N ARG A 102 2.91 12.95 6.98
CA ARG A 102 4.16 12.59 7.66
C ARG A 102 3.92 12.12 9.08
N THR A 103 4.77 11.23 9.55
CA THR A 103 4.86 10.86 10.97
C THR A 103 6.32 10.66 11.38
N ASN A 104 6.63 11.07 12.59
CA ASN A 104 7.89 10.78 13.29
C ASN A 104 7.69 9.82 14.47
N TYR A 105 6.60 9.05 14.47
CA TYR A 105 6.21 8.16 15.56
C TYR A 105 7.32 7.18 15.96
N LEU A 106 8.08 6.65 15.00
CA LEU A 106 9.17 5.69 15.22
C LEU A 106 10.52 6.36 15.50
N SER A 107 10.55 7.68 15.65
CA SER A 107 11.80 8.38 15.97
C SER A 107 12.25 8.10 17.40
N LYS A 108 13.54 8.26 17.66
CA LYS A 108 14.11 8.16 19.00
C LYS A 108 13.47 9.16 19.97
N ALA A 109 13.14 10.36 19.48
CA ALA A 109 12.54 11.42 20.30
C ALA A 109 11.11 11.11 20.76
N ASN A 110 10.39 10.25 20.04
CA ASN A 110 9.00 9.90 20.29
C ASN A 110 8.81 8.49 20.92
N GLU A 111 9.88 7.81 21.27
CA GLU A 111 9.73 6.51 21.94
C GLU A 111 9.10 6.66 23.32
N SER A 112 8.16 5.76 23.62
CA SER A 112 7.44 5.75 24.91
C SER A 112 8.28 5.22 26.06
N GLN A 113 9.27 4.38 25.75
CA GLN A 113 10.25 3.80 26.65
C GLN A 113 11.58 3.71 25.90
N GLU A 114 12.70 3.82 26.61
CA GLU A 114 14.03 3.75 25.99
C GLU A 114 14.16 2.47 25.13
N GLY A 115 14.51 2.64 23.87
CA GLY A 115 14.68 1.58 22.88
C GLY A 115 13.40 0.96 22.33
N SER A 116 12.20 1.49 22.67
CA SER A 116 10.94 0.94 22.17
C SER A 116 10.74 1.12 20.66
N ASN A 117 11.32 2.17 20.08
CA ASN A 117 11.28 2.45 18.64
C ASN A 117 12.55 1.98 17.90
N LEU A 118 13.54 1.48 18.64
CA LEU A 118 14.80 1.01 18.07
C LEU A 118 14.56 -0.28 17.28
N ILE A 119 14.91 -0.24 15.98
CA ILE A 119 14.89 -1.42 15.12
C ILE A 119 16.30 -2.03 15.13
N LYS A 120 16.42 -3.20 15.74
CA LYS A 120 17.69 -3.88 15.89
C LYS A 120 18.27 -4.30 14.56
N ALA A 121 19.60 -4.25 14.45
CA ALA A 121 20.34 -4.80 13.34
C ALA A 121 19.96 -6.27 13.05
N PHE A 122 20.14 -6.70 11.82
CA PHE A 122 19.91 -8.09 11.43
C PHE A 122 20.83 -9.04 12.22
N ASP A 123 20.24 -9.98 12.93
CA ASP A 123 20.98 -10.92 13.78
C ASP A 123 21.48 -12.18 13.05
N GLY A 124 21.36 -12.23 11.72
CA GLY A 124 21.67 -13.38 10.89
C GLY A 124 20.58 -14.46 10.83
N THR A 125 19.43 -14.22 11.47
CA THR A 125 18.33 -15.18 11.55
C THR A 125 16.97 -14.56 11.24
N THR A 126 16.62 -13.47 11.93
CA THR A 126 15.34 -12.78 11.83
C THR A 126 15.55 -11.27 11.72
N LEU A 127 14.67 -10.61 10.96
CA LEU A 127 14.66 -9.16 10.88
C LEU A 127 13.83 -8.57 12.02
N SER A 128 14.39 -7.57 12.68
CA SER A 128 13.66 -6.69 13.59
C SER A 128 12.82 -5.70 12.76
N TYR A 129 11.65 -5.32 13.27
CA TYR A 129 10.77 -4.36 12.61
C TYR A 129 9.91 -3.57 13.59
N ASN A 130 9.43 -2.43 13.13
CA ASN A 130 8.38 -1.65 13.78
C ASN A 130 7.28 -1.26 12.78
N ASP A 131 6.05 -1.09 13.27
CA ASP A 131 4.86 -0.79 12.48
C ASP A 131 4.31 0.59 12.82
N VAL A 132 3.86 1.32 11.78
CA VAL A 132 2.90 2.41 11.92
C VAL A 132 1.68 2.12 11.04
N LYS A 133 0.52 2.69 11.40
CA LYS A 133 -0.70 2.54 10.60
C LYS A 133 -1.25 3.89 10.21
N ILE A 134 -1.83 3.98 9.00
CA ILE A 134 -2.53 5.16 8.51
C ILE A 134 -3.91 4.75 7.99
N ALA A 135 -4.92 5.55 8.28
CA ALA A 135 -6.30 5.37 7.80
C ALA A 135 -6.68 6.50 6.84
N CYS A 136 -7.14 6.14 5.65
CA CYS A 136 -7.57 7.08 4.62
C CYS A 136 -8.95 6.72 4.11
N LYS A 137 -9.72 7.73 3.70
CA LYS A 137 -11.05 7.56 3.10
C LYS A 137 -10.95 7.61 1.59
N VAL A 138 -11.63 6.70 0.92
CA VAL A 138 -11.78 6.71 -0.54
C VAL A 138 -12.76 7.81 -0.93
N VAL A 139 -12.32 8.73 -1.78
CA VAL A 139 -13.14 9.86 -2.26
C VAL A 139 -13.30 9.82 -3.77
N GLU A 140 -14.41 10.41 -4.24
CA GLU A 140 -14.69 10.50 -5.67
C GLU A 140 -13.82 11.57 -6.31
N THR A 141 -13.30 11.28 -7.51
CA THR A 141 -12.60 12.24 -8.39
C THR A 141 -13.15 12.14 -9.81
N SER A 142 -12.90 13.14 -10.63
CA SER A 142 -13.32 13.12 -12.04
C SER A 142 -12.12 13.49 -12.94
N PRO A 143 -11.66 12.57 -13.81
CA PRO A 143 -12.12 11.18 -13.95
C PRO A 143 -11.75 10.32 -12.76
N MET A 144 -12.49 9.21 -12.56
CA MET A 144 -12.18 8.21 -11.54
C MET A 144 -11.30 7.12 -12.16
N PRO A 145 -10.09 6.87 -11.66
CA PRO A 145 -9.24 5.82 -12.19
C PRO A 145 -9.78 4.43 -11.80
N SER A 146 -9.47 3.43 -12.61
CA SER A 146 -9.82 2.05 -12.29
C SER A 146 -9.00 1.50 -11.13
N LYS A 147 -7.75 1.96 -10.97
CA LYS A 147 -6.83 1.59 -9.89
C LYS A 147 -6.36 2.85 -9.17
N ILE A 148 -6.16 2.74 -7.86
CA ILE A 148 -5.61 3.77 -6.98
C ILE A 148 -4.36 3.19 -6.35
N THR A 149 -3.21 3.85 -6.51
CA THR A 149 -1.94 3.46 -5.91
C THR A 149 -1.57 4.44 -4.82
N ASN A 150 -1.24 3.93 -3.63
CA ASN A 150 -0.79 4.72 -2.49
C ASN A 150 0.63 4.29 -2.09
N ILE A 151 1.58 5.22 -2.04
CA ILE A 151 3.02 4.98 -1.80
C ILE A 151 3.41 5.57 -0.45
N ALA A 152 4.35 4.93 0.23
CA ALA A 152 5.03 5.48 1.40
C ALA A 152 6.53 5.22 1.31
N ASP A 153 7.32 6.09 1.92
CA ASP A 153 8.77 5.98 2.02
C ASP A 153 9.31 6.32 3.41
N ILE A 154 10.54 5.88 3.68
CA ILE A 154 11.33 6.37 4.81
C ILE A 154 12.01 7.64 4.35
N SER A 155 11.58 8.78 4.88
CA SER A 155 12.09 10.09 4.47
C SER A 155 13.21 10.61 5.36
N ASP A 156 13.41 10.01 6.56
CA ASP A 156 14.55 10.29 7.42
C ASP A 156 14.82 9.16 8.42
N PHE A 157 16.10 8.89 8.73
CA PHE A 157 16.52 7.86 9.67
C PHE A 157 17.86 8.21 10.36
N THR A 158 18.12 7.54 11.48
CA THR A 158 19.36 7.68 12.28
C THR A 158 19.84 6.32 12.76
N ASN A 159 21.13 6.24 13.15
CA ASN A 159 21.61 5.07 13.87
C ASN A 159 21.04 4.98 15.29
N GLY A 160 21.36 3.90 16.02
CA GLY A 160 20.92 3.70 17.41
C GLY A 160 21.33 4.78 18.39
N ASN A 161 22.37 5.57 18.08
CA ASN A 161 22.79 6.71 18.88
C ASN A 161 21.97 7.98 18.59
N GLY A 162 21.25 8.01 17.46
CA GLY A 162 20.52 9.18 16.95
C GLY A 162 21.36 10.04 15.99
N ASP A 163 22.49 9.53 15.51
CA ASP A 163 23.31 10.24 14.53
C ASP A 163 22.79 9.96 13.12
N LYS A 164 22.81 10.99 12.26
CA LYS A 164 22.49 10.83 10.84
C LYS A 164 23.47 9.88 10.17
N VAL A 165 22.94 8.96 9.39
CA VAL A 165 23.73 7.97 8.62
C VAL A 165 23.22 7.92 7.19
N THR A 166 23.92 7.24 6.31
CA THR A 166 23.49 6.94 4.94
C THR A 166 22.99 5.51 4.87
N ASP A 167 21.93 5.28 4.13
CA ASP A 167 21.49 3.93 3.80
C ASP A 167 22.46 3.27 2.80
N ARG A 168 22.49 1.93 2.82
CA ARG A 168 23.44 1.14 2.03
C ARG A 168 23.07 1.11 0.55
N ASP A 169 21.80 1.08 0.22
CA ASP A 169 21.27 0.80 -1.11
C ASP A 169 20.03 1.63 -1.48
N SER A 170 19.61 2.58 -0.64
CA SER A 170 18.53 3.52 -0.92
C SER A 170 18.89 4.99 -0.65
N GLN A 171 18.05 5.90 -1.16
CA GLN A 171 18.19 7.34 -1.00
C GLN A 171 16.90 7.95 -0.52
N GLU A 172 16.97 8.72 0.56
CA GLU A 172 15.84 9.43 1.12
C GLU A 172 15.16 10.39 0.13
N ASN A 173 13.85 10.57 0.25
CA ASN A 173 13.08 11.59 -0.48
C ASN A 173 13.17 11.50 -2.00
N ASN A 174 13.33 10.33 -2.56
CA ASN A 174 13.43 10.10 -4.01
C ASN A 174 12.21 9.40 -4.61
N VAL A 175 11.15 9.20 -3.84
CA VAL A 175 9.90 8.59 -4.29
C VAL A 175 9.37 9.35 -5.50
N LYS A 176 9.08 8.58 -6.55
CA LYS A 176 8.41 9.06 -7.75
C LYS A 176 7.01 8.48 -7.81
N ILE A 177 6.06 9.32 -8.17
CA ILE A 177 4.68 8.87 -8.38
C ILE A 177 4.69 7.85 -9.52
N PRO A 178 3.98 6.70 -9.38
CA PRO A 178 4.01 5.62 -10.37
C PRO A 178 3.74 6.04 -11.80
N GLU A 179 2.87 7.03 -12.02
CA GLU A 179 2.53 7.58 -13.33
C GLU A 179 3.72 8.29 -13.99
N ASP A 180 4.67 8.78 -13.20
CA ASP A 180 5.85 9.53 -13.66
C ASP A 180 7.05 8.61 -13.94
N LEU A 181 6.95 7.30 -13.61
CA LEU A 181 8.02 6.34 -13.81
C LEU A 181 7.92 5.66 -15.18
N PRO A 182 8.79 5.95 -16.16
CA PRO A 182 8.83 5.22 -17.41
C PRO A 182 9.05 3.72 -17.13
N GLY A 183 8.09 2.89 -17.51
CA GLY A 183 8.17 1.44 -17.32
C GLY A 183 7.67 0.93 -15.96
N TYR A 184 7.05 1.80 -15.13
CA TYR A 184 6.33 1.34 -13.94
C TYR A 184 5.33 0.26 -14.37
N LYS A 185 5.61 -0.96 -13.99
CA LYS A 185 4.72 -2.10 -14.23
C LYS A 185 4.18 -2.56 -12.90
N ASP A 186 2.87 -2.64 -12.84
CA ASP A 186 2.15 -3.26 -11.77
C ASP A 186 2.65 -4.70 -11.58
N ASN A 187 3.51 -4.93 -10.56
CA ASN A 187 4.08 -6.24 -10.31
C ASN A 187 3.13 -7.07 -9.45
N GLU A 188 2.13 -7.67 -10.09
CA GLU A 188 1.13 -8.52 -9.43
C GLU A 188 1.72 -9.81 -8.81
N LYS A 189 3.01 -10.08 -9.00
CA LYS A 189 3.66 -11.33 -8.54
C LYS A 189 4.34 -11.21 -7.17
N GLY A 190 4.06 -10.16 -6.40
CA GLY A 190 4.53 -10.03 -5.02
C GLY A 190 6.01 -9.68 -4.87
N LYS A 191 6.70 -9.29 -5.92
CA LYS A 191 8.00 -8.64 -5.84
C LYS A 191 7.74 -7.14 -5.84
N ASP A 192 8.05 -6.49 -4.74
CA ASP A 192 7.74 -5.09 -4.49
C ASP A 192 8.65 -4.15 -5.26
N TYR A 193 9.83 -4.64 -5.63
CA TYR A 193 10.85 -3.85 -6.26
C TYR A 193 10.64 -3.73 -7.77
N ILE A 194 10.50 -2.51 -8.23
CA ILE A 194 10.45 -2.15 -9.65
C ILE A 194 11.73 -1.37 -9.98
N PRO A 195 12.35 -1.56 -11.16
CA PRO A 195 13.53 -0.78 -11.52
C PRO A 195 13.31 0.72 -11.33
N GLY A 196 14.08 1.33 -10.43
CA GLY A 196 13.98 2.74 -10.01
C GLY A 196 13.26 2.99 -8.70
N GLN A 197 12.60 2.00 -8.10
CA GLN A 197 12.21 1.99 -6.69
C GLN A 197 13.35 1.44 -5.84
N GLN A 198 13.36 1.82 -4.59
CA GLN A 198 14.31 1.37 -3.59
C GLN A 198 13.57 0.63 -2.47
N ASP A 199 14.28 -0.03 -1.55
CA ASP A 199 13.64 -0.80 -0.50
C ASP A 199 13.17 0.05 0.69
N ASP A 200 13.47 1.34 0.68
CA ASP A 200 12.94 2.35 1.59
C ASP A 200 11.55 2.87 1.19
N ASP A 201 11.04 2.52 0.00
CA ASP A 201 9.68 2.82 -0.43
C ASP A 201 8.86 1.55 -0.73
N ASP A 202 7.54 1.66 -0.64
CA ASP A 202 6.60 0.62 -1.07
C ASP A 202 5.18 1.19 -1.28
N PHE A 203 4.35 0.44 -1.98
CA PHE A 203 3.01 0.86 -2.37
C PHE A 203 1.95 -0.20 -2.10
N GLU A 204 0.69 0.25 -2.09
CA GLU A 204 -0.49 -0.62 -2.12
C GLU A 204 -1.54 -0.11 -3.10
N LYS A 205 -2.38 -1.02 -3.55
CA LYS A 205 -3.36 -0.75 -4.60
C LYS A 205 -4.79 -1.04 -4.17
N LEU A 206 -5.67 -0.17 -4.65
CA LEU A 206 -7.11 -0.34 -4.55
C LEU A 206 -7.73 -0.40 -5.95
N ILE A 207 -8.85 -1.11 -6.07
CA ILE A 207 -9.72 -1.07 -7.24
C ILE A 207 -11.13 -0.67 -6.80
N LEU A 208 -11.73 0.26 -7.55
CA LEU A 208 -13.07 0.72 -7.22
C LEU A 208 -14.13 -0.28 -7.65
N LYS A 209 -15.03 -0.60 -6.74
CA LYS A 209 -16.28 -1.30 -7.06
C LYS A 209 -17.13 -0.36 -7.93
N GLN A 210 -17.42 -0.79 -9.13
CA GLN A 210 -18.28 -0.04 -10.05
C GLN A 210 -19.68 -0.63 -10.03
N PHE A 211 -20.68 0.25 -10.03
CA PHE A 211 -22.07 -0.12 -10.22
C PHE A 211 -22.39 0.02 -11.70
N ASP A 212 -22.79 -1.08 -12.33
CA ASP A 212 -23.21 -1.12 -13.71
C ASP A 212 -24.49 -1.94 -13.88
N LEU A 213 -25.49 -1.36 -14.51
CA LEU A 213 -26.75 -2.01 -14.84
C LEU A 213 -26.90 -2.11 -16.35
N ALA A 214 -27.00 -3.33 -16.85
CA ALA A 214 -27.29 -3.59 -18.26
C ALA A 214 -28.78 -3.97 -18.44
N LEU A 215 -29.47 -3.23 -19.30
CA LEU A 215 -30.85 -3.54 -19.67
C LEU A 215 -30.90 -4.32 -20.98
N ARG A 216 -31.67 -5.40 -20.98
CA ARG A 216 -32.01 -6.15 -22.19
C ARG A 216 -33.53 -6.27 -22.28
N LYS A 217 -34.10 -5.79 -23.41
CA LYS A 217 -35.53 -5.93 -23.72
C LYS A 217 -35.72 -6.99 -24.79
N PHE A 218 -36.59 -7.93 -24.54
CA PHE A 218 -36.91 -9.00 -25.47
C PHE A 218 -38.39 -9.33 -25.46
N ILE A 219 -38.89 -9.90 -26.55
CA ILE A 219 -40.27 -10.29 -26.71
C ILE A 219 -40.45 -11.71 -26.16
N THR A 220 -41.30 -11.88 -25.20
CA THR A 220 -41.59 -13.19 -24.58
C THR A 220 -42.86 -13.82 -25.11
N LYS A 221 -43.78 -13.04 -25.75
CA LYS A 221 -45.08 -13.53 -26.22
C LYS A 221 -45.59 -12.67 -27.37
N VAL A 222 -46.23 -13.29 -28.35
CA VAL A 222 -47.01 -12.64 -29.40
C VAL A 222 -48.37 -13.36 -29.47
N GLY A 223 -49.48 -12.62 -29.21
CA GLY A 223 -50.79 -13.23 -29.06
C GLY A 223 -50.77 -14.28 -27.92
N ASN A 224 -51.13 -15.54 -28.23
CA ASN A 224 -51.08 -16.65 -27.29
C ASN A 224 -49.83 -17.52 -27.42
N THR A 225 -48.89 -17.16 -28.32
CA THR A 225 -47.66 -17.93 -28.58
C THR A 225 -46.53 -17.41 -27.75
N GLU A 226 -45.92 -18.24 -26.91
CA GLU A 226 -44.70 -17.94 -26.15
C GLU A 226 -43.49 -18.01 -27.05
N ILE A 227 -42.53 -17.10 -26.82
CA ILE A 227 -41.25 -16.99 -27.55
C ILE A 227 -40.10 -17.09 -26.54
N THR A 228 -39.50 -18.23 -26.45
CA THR A 228 -38.35 -18.50 -25.53
C THR A 228 -37.02 -18.29 -26.20
N SER A 229 -36.98 -18.32 -27.54
CA SER A 229 -35.72 -18.17 -28.32
C SER A 229 -35.05 -16.79 -28.23
N ARG A 230 -35.77 -15.80 -27.69
CA ARG A 230 -35.27 -14.43 -27.51
C ARG A 230 -34.75 -14.13 -26.11
N ILE A 231 -34.81 -15.10 -25.19
CA ILE A 231 -34.24 -14.94 -23.84
C ILE A 231 -32.72 -14.82 -23.99
N PRO A 232 -32.09 -13.71 -23.50
CA PRO A 232 -30.66 -13.54 -23.63
C PRO A 232 -29.87 -14.68 -22.97
N GLN A 233 -28.90 -15.20 -23.68
CA GLN A 233 -27.86 -16.04 -23.12
C GLN A 233 -26.71 -15.13 -22.68
N VAL A 234 -26.29 -15.25 -21.41
CA VAL A 234 -25.26 -14.38 -20.83
C VAL A 234 -23.96 -15.16 -20.67
N ASP A 235 -22.93 -14.68 -21.36
CA ASP A 235 -21.55 -15.15 -21.14
C ASP A 235 -20.78 -14.08 -20.39
N VAL A 236 -20.29 -14.41 -19.20
CA VAL A 236 -19.56 -13.51 -18.30
C VAL A 236 -18.04 -13.76 -18.34
N THR A 237 -17.55 -14.58 -19.25
CA THR A 237 -16.14 -14.99 -19.30
C THR A 237 -15.21 -13.79 -19.42
N ASN A 238 -15.47 -12.89 -20.38
CA ASN A 238 -14.66 -11.69 -20.59
C ASN A 238 -14.79 -10.69 -19.44
N LEU A 239 -15.96 -10.58 -18.84
CA LEU A 239 -16.19 -9.72 -17.69
C LEU A 239 -15.39 -10.21 -16.46
N LYS A 240 -15.42 -11.53 -16.19
CA LYS A 240 -14.63 -12.14 -15.09
C LYS A 240 -13.13 -11.98 -15.29
N ASN A 241 -12.67 -12.03 -16.54
CA ASN A 241 -11.26 -11.88 -16.88
C ASN A 241 -10.80 -10.42 -16.97
N GLY A 242 -11.70 -9.46 -16.77
CA GLY A 242 -11.40 -8.03 -16.88
C GLY A 242 -11.04 -7.57 -18.30
N THR A 243 -11.38 -8.35 -19.32
CA THR A 243 -11.12 -8.03 -20.75
C THR A 243 -12.27 -7.26 -21.40
N SER A 244 -13.40 -7.15 -20.71
CA SER A 244 -14.57 -6.37 -21.11
C SER A 244 -15.30 -5.81 -19.90
N THR A 245 -15.95 -4.67 -20.06
CA THR A 245 -16.83 -4.05 -19.05
C THR A 245 -18.31 -4.28 -19.34
N THR A 246 -18.65 -4.89 -20.50
CA THR A 246 -20.04 -5.17 -20.91
C THR A 246 -20.17 -6.55 -21.55
#